data_5c277731eeff19b1272a6f1df9e012f2
#
_entry.id   5c277731eeff19b1272a6f1df9e012f2
#
_cell.length_a   1.000
_cell.length_b   1.000
_cell.length_c   1.000
_cell.angle_alpha   90.00
_cell.angle_beta   90.00
_cell.angle_gamma   90.00
#
_symmetry.space_group_name_H-M   'P 1'
#
loop_
_entity.id
_entity.type
_entity.pdbx_description
1 polymer ?
#
loop_
_entity_poly.entity_id
_entity_poly.type
_entity_poly.pdbx_seq_one_letter_code
_entity_poly.pdbx_strand_id
1 'polypeptide(L)'
;MFSTNIVTSFIKNNDKVLILKRSDKVKSMKCLWAGVSGIIEKSDTTPLARAKIEIFEETGIDEREIELLKSIEQMKIESTQYKNHEWNIFPFLFSTKNLEIKLNWENSDFKWIYPNEIKNYETVPELEKILFSLL
;
A
#
# COMPACT_ATOMS: atom_id res chain seq x y z
N MET A 1 9.84 9.92 20.52
CA MET A 1 9.22 8.90 19.63
C MET A 1 9.68 9.11 18.20
N PHE A 2 10.11 8.05 17.55
CA PHE A 2 10.50 8.11 16.14
C PHE A 2 9.28 7.92 15.27
N SER A 3 9.22 8.61 14.15
CA SER A 3 8.13 8.45 13.20
C SER A 3 8.67 8.27 11.78
N THR A 4 7.93 7.55 10.98
CA THR A 4 8.24 7.34 9.57
C THR A 4 6.99 7.65 8.75
N ASN A 5 7.17 8.43 7.68
CA ASN A 5 6.08 8.77 6.78
C ASN A 5 6.06 7.79 5.63
N ILE A 6 4.94 7.10 5.45
CA ILE A 6 4.80 6.15 4.35
C ILE A 6 3.49 6.37 3.61
N VAL A 7 3.48 6.02 2.32
CA VAL A 7 2.26 5.95 1.55
C VAL A 7 1.76 4.51 1.54
N THR A 8 0.45 4.34 1.58
CA THR A 8 -0.19 3.04 1.38
C THR A 8 -1.31 3.22 0.37
N SER A 9 -1.17 2.57 -0.76
CA SER A 9 -2.10 2.71 -1.86
C SER A 9 -2.82 1.41 -2.15
N PHE A 10 -4.13 1.51 -2.39
CA PHE A 10 -4.90 0.41 -2.93
C PHE A 10 -5.30 0.75 -4.36
N ILE A 11 -5.31 -0.25 -5.21
CA ILE A 11 -5.69 -0.11 -6.61
C ILE A 11 -6.96 -0.93 -6.83
N LYS A 12 -7.98 -0.29 -7.33
CA LYS A 12 -9.30 -0.88 -7.54
C LYS A 12 -9.53 -1.15 -9.01
N ASN A 13 -10.10 -2.32 -9.30
CA ASN A 13 -10.67 -2.62 -10.61
C ASN A 13 -12.07 -3.19 -10.38
N ASN A 14 -13.10 -2.50 -10.85
CA ASN A 14 -14.49 -2.80 -10.54
C ASN A 14 -14.67 -2.89 -9.02
N ASP A 15 -15.09 -4.05 -8.49
CA ASP A 15 -15.36 -4.22 -7.07
C ASP A 15 -14.21 -4.86 -6.30
N LYS A 16 -13.07 -5.12 -6.97
CA LYS A 16 -11.93 -5.76 -6.35
C LYS A 16 -10.77 -4.80 -6.14
N VAL A 17 -10.00 -5.06 -5.10
CA VAL A 17 -8.78 -4.31 -4.80
C VAL A 17 -7.58 -5.25 -4.83
N LEU A 18 -6.44 -4.68 -5.21
CA LEU A 18 -5.17 -5.39 -5.28
C LEU A 18 -4.51 -5.43 -3.91
N ILE A 19 -4.10 -6.62 -3.47
CA ILE A 19 -3.20 -6.77 -2.33
C ILE A 19 -1.95 -7.51 -2.77
N LEU A 20 -0.83 -7.17 -2.13
CA LEU A 20 0.49 -7.74 -2.45
C LEU A 20 1.03 -8.46 -1.22
N LYS A 21 1.62 -9.63 -1.43
CA LYS A 21 2.26 -10.37 -0.36
C LYS A 21 3.74 -9.98 -0.30
N ARG A 22 4.16 -9.44 0.83
CA ARG A 22 5.56 -9.05 1.04
C ARG A 22 6.45 -10.30 0.99
N SER A 23 7.59 -10.18 0.32
CA SER A 23 8.52 -11.29 0.19
C SER A 23 9.27 -11.55 1.50
N ASP A 24 10.04 -12.62 1.54
CA ASP A 24 10.91 -12.93 2.68
C ASP A 24 12.24 -12.15 2.63
N LYS A 25 12.44 -11.34 1.59
CA LYS A 25 13.66 -10.55 1.39
C LYS A 25 13.58 -9.14 1.95
N VAL A 26 12.39 -8.69 2.36
CA VAL A 26 12.22 -7.36 2.96
C VAL A 26 12.70 -7.38 4.41
N LYS A 27 12.98 -6.18 4.96
CA LYS A 27 13.52 -6.05 6.32
C LYS A 27 12.48 -6.27 7.41
N SER A 28 11.22 -5.96 7.14
CA SER A 28 10.16 -6.02 8.14
C SER A 28 8.88 -6.58 7.55
N MET A 29 8.04 -7.14 8.42
CA MET A 29 6.71 -7.64 8.07
C MET A 29 6.74 -8.63 6.91
N LYS A 30 7.71 -9.56 6.95
CA LYS A 30 7.89 -10.57 5.90
C LYS A 30 6.67 -11.45 5.75
N CYS A 31 6.33 -11.76 4.50
CA CYS A 31 5.25 -12.69 4.16
C CYS A 31 3.85 -12.23 4.56
N LEU A 32 3.67 -10.97 4.95
CA LEU A 32 2.36 -10.41 5.24
C LEU A 32 1.78 -9.72 4.01
N TRP A 33 0.46 -9.71 3.91
CA TRP A 33 -0.24 -9.03 2.83
C TRP A 33 -0.37 -7.53 3.14
N ALA A 34 -0.24 -6.71 2.11
CA ALA A 34 -0.25 -5.25 2.21
C ALA A 34 -0.83 -4.61 0.95
N GLY A 35 -1.07 -3.30 1.02
CA GLY A 35 -1.25 -2.49 -0.18
C GLY A 35 0.12 -2.18 -0.79
N VAL A 36 0.14 -1.28 -1.77
CA VAL A 36 1.39 -0.77 -2.32
C VAL A 36 1.92 0.30 -1.37
N SER A 37 3.09 0.09 -0.79
CA SER A 37 3.62 0.95 0.26
C SER A 37 5.06 1.36 0.00
N GLY A 38 5.43 2.54 0.48
CA GLY A 38 6.80 3.02 0.42
C GLY A 38 7.04 4.20 1.34
N ILE A 39 8.30 4.39 1.71
CA ILE A 39 8.71 5.49 2.58
C ILE A 39 8.78 6.77 1.74
N ILE A 40 8.18 7.85 2.26
CA ILE A 40 8.25 9.17 1.63
C ILE A 40 9.65 9.72 1.81
N GLU A 41 10.29 10.08 0.72
CA GLU A 41 11.64 10.64 0.72
C GLU A 41 11.62 12.16 0.68
N LYS A 42 12.71 12.79 1.14
CA LYS A 42 12.82 14.26 1.14
C LYS A 42 12.72 14.87 -0.25
N SER A 43 13.13 14.12 -1.27
CA SER A 43 13.06 14.56 -2.67
C SER A 43 11.65 14.51 -3.25
N ASP A 44 10.71 13.86 -2.57
CA ASP A 44 9.33 13.77 -3.07
C ASP A 44 8.62 15.11 -2.94
N THR A 45 7.97 15.54 -4.01
CA THR A 45 7.22 16.80 -4.00
C THR A 45 5.94 16.69 -3.17
N THR A 46 5.29 15.52 -3.21
CA THR A 46 4.06 15.24 -2.46
C THR A 46 3.99 13.76 -2.12
N PRO A 47 3.19 13.37 -1.10
CA PRO A 47 2.89 11.96 -0.86
C PRO A 47 2.29 11.26 -2.07
N LEU A 48 1.44 11.96 -2.85
CA LEU A 48 0.83 11.40 -4.06
C LEU A 48 1.89 11.03 -5.10
N ALA A 49 2.92 11.88 -5.26
CA ALA A 49 4.01 11.58 -6.19
C ALA A 49 4.74 10.28 -5.78
N ARG A 50 5.02 10.11 -4.49
CA ARG A 50 5.63 8.87 -3.98
C ARG A 50 4.71 7.67 -4.20
N ALA A 51 3.41 7.82 -3.99
CA ALA A 51 2.45 6.75 -4.21
C ALA A 51 2.52 6.23 -5.65
N LYS A 52 2.57 7.14 -6.63
CA LYS A 52 2.65 6.76 -8.05
C LYS A 52 3.95 6.06 -8.40
N ILE A 53 5.07 6.51 -7.82
CA ILE A 53 6.37 5.86 -8.01
C ILE A 53 6.34 4.43 -7.46
N GLU A 54 5.84 4.25 -6.24
CA GLU A 54 5.77 2.91 -5.63
C GLU A 54 4.86 1.97 -6.41
N ILE A 55 3.74 2.48 -6.92
CA ILE A 55 2.84 1.66 -7.75
C ILE A 55 3.58 1.15 -8.98
N PHE A 56 4.31 2.01 -9.66
CA PHE A 56 5.08 1.59 -10.84
C PHE A 56 6.16 0.57 -10.48
N GLU A 57 6.92 0.81 -9.41
CA GLU A 57 7.98 -0.09 -8.97
C GLU A 57 7.46 -1.47 -8.55
N GLU A 58 6.36 -1.51 -7.81
CA GLU A 58 5.85 -2.75 -7.22
C GLU A 58 4.89 -3.51 -8.10
N THR A 59 4.23 -2.86 -9.06
CA THR A 59 3.20 -3.50 -9.90
C THR A 59 3.44 -3.37 -11.39
N GLY A 60 4.30 -2.46 -11.82
CA GLY A 60 4.50 -2.16 -13.23
C GLY A 60 3.43 -1.29 -13.86
N ILE A 61 2.44 -0.85 -13.09
CA ILE A 61 1.36 -0.01 -13.62
C ILE A 61 1.84 1.45 -13.68
N ASP A 62 1.80 2.02 -14.89
CA ASP A 62 2.23 3.39 -15.15
C ASP A 62 1.19 4.40 -14.61
N GLU A 63 1.65 5.59 -14.22
CA GLU A 63 0.76 6.62 -13.68
C GLU A 63 -0.35 7.06 -14.64
N ARG A 64 -0.15 6.87 -15.95
CA ARG A 64 -1.17 7.17 -16.95
C ARG A 64 -2.30 6.14 -16.97
N GLU A 65 -2.10 5.01 -16.31
CA GLU A 65 -3.07 3.91 -16.25
C GLU A 65 -3.86 3.87 -14.95
N ILE A 66 -3.62 4.84 -14.05
CA ILE A 66 -4.33 4.92 -12.78
C ILE A 66 -5.03 6.26 -12.63
N GLU A 67 -6.14 6.26 -11.90
CA GLU A 67 -6.91 7.45 -11.58
C GLU A 67 -7.12 7.50 -10.07
N LEU A 68 -6.81 8.64 -9.45
CA LEU A 68 -7.03 8.82 -8.01
C LEU A 68 -8.52 8.94 -7.71
N LEU A 69 -9.02 8.08 -6.85
CA LEU A 69 -10.42 8.07 -6.43
C LEU A 69 -10.63 8.74 -5.07
N LYS A 70 -9.70 8.50 -4.13
CA LYS A 70 -9.81 9.03 -2.77
C LYS A 70 -8.46 9.06 -2.10
N SER A 71 -8.26 10.03 -1.20
CA SER A 71 -7.10 10.09 -0.33
C SER A 71 -7.52 10.54 1.05
N ILE A 72 -6.72 10.18 2.05
CA ILE A 72 -6.87 10.62 3.44
C ILE A 72 -5.58 11.30 3.82
N GLU A 73 -5.67 12.44 4.52
CA GLU A 73 -4.49 13.24 4.82
C GLU A 73 -3.42 12.47 5.56
N GLN A 74 -3.82 11.80 6.64
CA GLN A 74 -2.84 11.08 7.45
C GLN A 74 -3.54 10.20 8.48
N MET A 75 -2.98 9.00 8.68
CA MET A 75 -3.36 8.11 9.78
C MET A 75 -2.12 7.76 10.56
N LYS A 76 -2.21 7.79 11.89
CA LYS A 76 -1.08 7.42 12.75
C LYS A 76 -1.29 6.02 13.29
N ILE A 77 -0.26 5.18 13.14
CA ILE A 77 -0.29 3.80 13.60
C ILE A 77 0.99 3.54 14.39
N GLU A 78 0.83 3.03 15.62
CA GLU A 78 1.98 2.64 16.42
C GLU A 78 2.59 1.36 15.88
N SER A 79 3.92 1.31 15.85
CA SER A 79 4.61 0.10 15.41
C SER A 79 4.44 -1.01 16.43
N THR A 80 4.11 -2.21 15.96
CA THR A 80 4.11 -3.41 16.78
C THR A 80 5.49 -4.06 16.83
N GLN A 81 6.38 -3.67 15.93
CA GLN A 81 7.70 -4.26 15.78
C GLN A 81 8.79 -3.44 16.48
N TYR A 82 8.70 -2.13 16.45
CA TYR A 82 9.72 -1.23 17.01
C TYR A 82 9.15 -0.40 18.14
N LYS A 83 9.79 -0.46 19.30
CA LYS A 83 9.39 0.32 20.47
C LYS A 83 9.55 1.82 20.19
N ASN A 84 8.58 2.62 20.62
CA ASN A 84 8.56 4.08 20.44
C ASN A 84 8.61 4.53 18.98
N HIS A 85 8.12 3.72 18.07
CA HIS A 85 8.03 4.06 16.65
C HIS A 85 6.58 4.24 16.23
N GLU A 86 6.31 5.29 15.46
CA GLU A 86 4.99 5.61 14.94
C GLU A 86 5.07 5.70 13.41
N TRP A 87 4.10 5.09 12.75
CA TRP A 87 3.95 5.19 11.30
C TRP A 87 2.93 6.26 10.98
N ASN A 88 3.31 7.26 10.17
CA ASN A 88 2.38 8.23 9.60
C ASN A 88 2.01 7.73 8.21
N ILE A 89 0.79 7.24 8.08
CA ILE A 89 0.31 6.64 6.84
C ILE A 89 -0.46 7.68 6.02
N PHE A 90 -0.14 7.78 4.74
CA PHE A 90 -0.89 8.61 3.78
C PHE A 90 -1.61 7.66 2.82
N PRO A 91 -2.91 7.40 3.06
CA PRO A 91 -3.68 6.44 2.28
C PRO A 91 -4.20 7.01 0.96
N PHE A 92 -4.13 6.19 -0.09
CA PHE A 92 -4.66 6.53 -1.42
C PHE A 92 -5.43 5.36 -2.00
N LEU A 93 -6.51 5.67 -2.70
CA LEU A 93 -7.26 4.70 -3.50
C LEU A 93 -7.24 5.15 -4.95
N PHE A 94 -6.77 4.27 -5.82
CA PHE A 94 -6.74 4.49 -7.27
C PHE A 94 -7.61 3.47 -7.96
N SER A 95 -8.01 3.76 -9.20
CA SER A 95 -8.61 2.78 -10.09
C SER A 95 -7.68 2.51 -11.26
N THR A 96 -7.80 1.32 -11.86
CA THR A 96 -7.08 0.96 -13.08
C THR A 96 -7.92 0.02 -13.93
N LYS A 97 -7.63 0.02 -15.23
CA LYS A 97 -8.15 -0.99 -16.17
C LYS A 97 -7.08 -2.03 -16.50
N ASN A 98 -5.83 -1.79 -16.08
CA ASN A 98 -4.71 -2.69 -16.33
C ASN A 98 -4.60 -3.73 -15.21
N LEU A 99 -4.83 -4.99 -15.55
CA LEU A 99 -4.77 -6.11 -14.60
C LEU A 99 -3.43 -6.86 -14.64
N GLU A 100 -2.52 -6.46 -15.52
CA GLU A 100 -1.18 -7.06 -15.58
C GLU A 100 -0.31 -6.53 -14.46
N ILE A 101 0.08 -7.42 -13.56
CA ILE A 101 0.92 -7.08 -12.42
C ILE A 101 2.30 -7.68 -12.63
N LYS A 102 3.32 -6.84 -12.57
CA LYS A 102 4.73 -7.24 -12.67
C LYS A 102 5.39 -6.93 -11.34
N LEU A 103 5.52 -7.96 -10.51
CA LEU A 103 6.10 -7.80 -9.18
C LEU A 103 7.61 -7.57 -9.26
N ASN A 104 8.12 -6.78 -8.30
CA ASN A 104 9.56 -6.66 -8.07
C ASN A 104 9.95 -7.56 -6.88
N TRP A 105 11.18 -7.43 -6.41
CA TRP A 105 11.72 -8.28 -5.33
C TRP A 105 11.02 -8.12 -3.97
N GLU A 106 10.33 -7.01 -3.77
CA GLU A 106 9.68 -6.69 -2.49
C GLU A 106 8.46 -7.56 -2.22
N ASN A 107 7.81 -8.04 -3.27
CA ASN A 107 6.58 -8.80 -3.15
C ASN A 107 6.68 -10.12 -3.91
N SER A 108 6.17 -11.20 -3.30
CA SER A 108 6.24 -12.55 -3.85
C SER A 108 4.95 -13.02 -4.51
N ASP A 109 3.83 -12.33 -4.24
CA ASP A 109 2.52 -12.72 -4.77
C ASP A 109 1.58 -11.52 -4.79
N PHE A 110 0.49 -11.63 -5.53
CA PHE A 110 -0.58 -10.64 -5.54
C PHE A 110 -1.92 -11.30 -5.69
N LYS A 111 -2.97 -10.61 -5.25
CA LYS A 111 -4.36 -11.05 -5.45
C LYS A 111 -5.28 -9.86 -5.64
N TRP A 112 -6.27 -10.05 -6.48
CA TRP A 112 -7.41 -9.14 -6.59
C TRP A 112 -8.53 -9.72 -5.75
N ILE A 113 -8.93 -9.00 -4.69
CA ILE A 113 -9.93 -9.50 -3.75
C ILE A 113 -11.09 -8.52 -3.59
N TYR A 114 -12.25 -9.03 -3.19
CA TYR A 114 -13.29 -8.14 -2.70
C TYR A 114 -12.86 -7.58 -1.33
N PRO A 115 -13.14 -6.30 -1.02
CA PRO A 115 -12.67 -5.69 0.23
C PRO A 115 -12.98 -6.49 1.49
N ASN A 116 -14.17 -7.09 1.57
CA ASN A 116 -14.56 -7.86 2.75
C ASN A 116 -13.78 -9.17 2.94
N GLU A 117 -13.05 -9.61 1.92
CA GLU A 117 -12.21 -10.79 2.01
C GLU A 117 -10.88 -10.54 2.72
N ILE A 118 -10.54 -9.27 2.97
CA ILE A 118 -9.24 -8.91 3.56
C ILE A 118 -9.03 -9.57 4.93
N LYS A 119 -10.10 -9.82 5.66
CA LYS A 119 -10.05 -10.50 6.97
C LYS A 119 -9.54 -11.94 6.89
N ASN A 120 -9.51 -12.53 5.68
CA ASN A 120 -9.05 -13.90 5.47
C ASN A 120 -7.53 -13.97 5.26
N TYR A 121 -6.84 -12.85 5.31
CA TYR A 121 -5.40 -12.76 5.03
C TYR A 121 -4.65 -12.25 6.25
N GLU A 122 -3.42 -12.75 6.43
CA GLU A 122 -2.52 -12.19 7.42
C GLU A 122 -1.91 -10.92 6.84
N THR A 123 -2.33 -9.78 7.37
CA THR A 123 -1.94 -8.48 6.83
C THR A 123 -0.96 -7.73 7.74
N VAL A 124 -0.30 -6.73 7.17
CA VAL A 124 0.42 -5.74 7.98
C VAL A 124 -0.58 -5.05 8.92
N PRO A 125 -0.11 -4.50 10.06
CA PRO A 125 -1.00 -3.91 11.06
C PRO A 125 -1.93 -2.85 10.47
N GLU A 126 -3.20 -2.91 10.86
CA GLU A 126 -4.24 -1.91 10.52
C GLU A 126 -4.61 -1.81 9.04
N LEU A 127 -4.20 -2.76 8.20
CA LEU A 127 -4.48 -2.70 6.77
C LEU A 127 -5.98 -2.64 6.47
N GLU A 128 -6.77 -3.45 7.17
CA GLU A 128 -8.23 -3.46 7.01
C GLU A 128 -8.83 -2.10 7.31
N LYS A 129 -8.40 -1.46 8.40
CA LYS A 129 -8.86 -0.13 8.78
C LYS A 129 -8.51 0.91 7.72
N ILE A 130 -7.30 0.84 7.18
CA ILE A 130 -6.86 1.76 6.12
C ILE A 130 -7.71 1.56 4.87
N LEU A 131 -7.93 0.31 4.46
CA LEU A 131 -8.74 0.01 3.28
C LEU A 131 -10.15 0.54 3.41
N PHE A 132 -10.84 0.21 4.52
CA PHE A 132 -12.23 0.62 4.69
C PHE A 132 -12.40 2.14 4.86
N SER A 133 -11.37 2.84 5.32
CA SER A 133 -11.42 4.31 5.37
C SER A 133 -11.41 4.94 3.98
N LEU A 134 -10.96 4.21 2.96
CA LEU A 134 -10.85 4.67 1.57
C LEU A 134 -12.05 4.30 0.70
N LEU A 135 -12.96 3.48 1.22
CA LEU A 135 -14.09 2.97 0.43
C LEU A 135 -15.35 3.82 0.56
#